data_301c245fb392f49417743f833768bda1
#
_entry.id   301c245fb392f49417743f833768bda1
#
_cell.length_a   1.000
_cell.length_b   1.000
_cell.length_c   1.000
_cell.angle_alpha   90.00
_cell.angle_beta   90.00
_cell.angle_gamma   90.00
#
_symmetry.space_group_name_H-M   'P 1'
#
loop_
_entity.id
_entity.type
_entity.pdbx_description
1 polymer ?
#
loop_
_entity_poly.entity_id
_entity_poly.type
_entity_poly.pdbx_seq_one_letter_code
_entity_poly.pdbx_strand_id
1 'polypeptide(L)'
;MVILKHLLIYALYAFCIEYAYNIILGNYHIGLWAIPPLHPANLISVLLITPLWEEAVYRYGPITIAKHFDEKLVFPVVVMSSLLFGWSHDLGVQGILFQGVFGFFLANAYIDGKGYQTSVTLHSLWNLSCILLFDQMYYY
;
A
#
# COMPACT_ATOMS: atom_id res chain seq x y z
N MET A 1 10.31 -15.40 -0.19
CA MET A 1 9.55 -15.65 -1.44
C MET A 1 8.20 -14.89 -1.47
N VAL A 2 7.41 -14.88 -0.39
CA VAL A 2 6.10 -14.18 -0.31
C VAL A 2 6.22 -12.69 -0.59
N ILE A 3 7.11 -11.97 0.10
CA ILE A 3 7.30 -10.51 -0.06
C ILE A 3 7.60 -10.14 -1.51
N LEU A 4 8.58 -10.82 -2.13
CA LEU A 4 8.98 -10.53 -3.52
C LEU A 4 7.83 -10.77 -4.50
N LYS A 5 7.07 -11.86 -4.32
CA LYS A 5 5.89 -12.16 -5.14
C LYS A 5 4.88 -11.02 -5.09
N HIS A 6 4.48 -10.58 -3.89
CA HIS A 6 3.48 -9.52 -3.73
C HIS A 6 4.00 -8.16 -4.22
N LEU A 7 5.28 -7.86 -3.98
CA LEU A 7 5.91 -6.63 -4.47
C LEU A 7 5.88 -6.55 -6.00
N LEU A 8 6.28 -7.62 -6.69
CA LEU A 8 6.30 -7.66 -8.15
C LEU A 8 4.90 -7.59 -8.77
N ILE A 9 3.93 -8.31 -8.21
CA ILE A 9 2.55 -8.30 -8.71
C ILE A 9 1.95 -6.91 -8.52
N TYR A 10 2.15 -6.30 -7.36
CA TYR A 10 1.63 -4.95 -7.11
C TYR A 10 2.34 -3.89 -7.97
N ALA A 11 3.65 -3.96 -8.14
CA ALA A 11 4.38 -3.05 -9.02
C ALA A 11 3.85 -3.11 -10.46
N LEU A 12 3.59 -4.31 -10.98
CA LEU A 12 2.99 -4.49 -12.30
C LEU A 12 1.57 -3.90 -12.36
N TYR A 13 0.74 -4.16 -11.36
CA TYR A 13 -0.60 -3.57 -11.25
C TYR A 13 -0.53 -2.04 -11.24
N ALA A 14 0.29 -1.45 -10.36
CA ALA A 14 0.42 -0.01 -10.22
C ALA A 14 0.85 0.64 -11.55
N PHE A 15 1.83 0.04 -12.23
CA PHE A 15 2.27 0.50 -13.56
C PHE A 15 1.15 0.44 -14.60
N CYS A 16 0.41 -0.67 -14.68
CA CYS A 16 -0.69 -0.82 -15.64
C CYS A 16 -1.84 0.16 -15.38
N ILE A 17 -2.22 0.35 -14.12
CA ILE A 17 -3.29 1.28 -13.75
C ILE A 17 -2.88 2.73 -14.01
N GLU A 18 -1.66 3.10 -13.64
CA GLU A 18 -1.13 4.44 -13.91
C GLU A 18 -1.12 4.74 -15.42
N TYR A 19 -0.64 3.80 -16.22
CA TYR A 19 -0.63 3.93 -17.68
C TYR A 19 -2.04 4.07 -18.25
N ALA A 20 -2.99 3.23 -17.83
CA ALA A 20 -4.38 3.30 -18.26
C ALA A 20 -5.05 4.62 -17.85
N TYR A 21 -4.82 5.06 -16.62
CA TYR A 21 -5.36 6.31 -16.10
C TYR A 21 -4.84 7.53 -16.88
N ASN A 22 -3.55 7.55 -17.20
CA ASN A 22 -2.94 8.60 -18.03
C ASN A 22 -3.52 8.67 -19.43
N ILE A 23 -3.78 7.52 -20.07
CA ILE A 23 -4.43 7.46 -21.39
C ILE A 23 -5.86 7.99 -21.33
N ILE A 24 -6.65 7.55 -20.33
CA ILE A 24 -8.08 7.87 -20.26
C ILE A 24 -8.32 9.35 -19.93
N LEU A 25 -7.53 9.91 -19.03
CA LEU A 25 -7.74 11.28 -18.52
C LEU A 25 -6.85 12.32 -19.19
N GLY A 26 -5.92 11.90 -20.05
CA GLY A 26 -5.00 12.81 -20.75
C GLY A 26 -4.04 13.58 -19.83
N ASN A 27 -3.94 13.18 -18.59
CA ASN A 27 -3.10 13.82 -17.59
C ASN A 27 -1.78 13.06 -17.43
N TYR A 28 -0.73 13.59 -18.01
CA TYR A 28 0.62 12.99 -17.91
C TYR A 28 1.29 13.16 -16.54
N HIS A 29 0.63 13.85 -15.61
CA HIS A 29 1.17 14.17 -14.28
C HIS A 29 0.19 13.81 -13.17
N ILE A 30 -0.07 12.52 -12.99
CA ILE A 30 -0.75 12.10 -11.78
C ILE A 30 0.31 11.95 -10.71
N GLY A 31 0.27 12.87 -9.77
CA GLY A 31 1.11 12.84 -8.57
C GLY A 31 0.73 11.71 -7.61
N LEU A 32 0.61 10.47 -8.15
CA LEU A 32 0.38 9.26 -7.36
C LEU A 32 1.47 9.03 -6.33
N TRP A 33 2.59 9.66 -6.56
CA TRP A 33 3.84 9.46 -5.87
C TRP A 33 4.38 10.77 -5.29
N ALA A 34 3.54 11.78 -5.10
CA ALA A 34 3.94 13.03 -4.46
C ALA A 34 4.36 12.76 -3.01
N ILE A 35 5.55 12.21 -2.86
CA ILE A 35 6.23 12.14 -1.58
C ILE A 35 6.78 13.53 -1.32
N PRO A 36 6.41 14.19 -0.22
CA PRO A 36 6.96 15.50 0.11
C PRO A 36 8.50 15.40 0.20
N PRO A 37 9.24 16.48 -0.12
CA PRO A 37 10.70 16.49 -0.09
C PRO A 37 11.18 15.90 1.23
N LEU A 38 11.99 14.84 1.13
CA LEU A 38 12.34 13.99 2.24
C LEU A 38 13.42 14.64 3.11
N HIS A 39 12.98 15.30 4.15
CA HIS A 39 13.88 15.54 5.28
C HIS A 39 14.26 14.20 5.93
N PRO A 40 15.53 13.97 6.36
CA PRO A 40 15.95 12.69 6.97
C PRO A 40 15.04 12.18 8.11
N ALA A 41 14.43 13.09 8.90
CA ALA A 41 13.45 12.73 9.91
C ALA A 41 12.18 12.11 9.32
N ASN A 42 11.79 12.49 8.10
CA ASN A 42 10.63 11.94 7.41
C ASN A 42 10.90 10.53 6.88
N LEU A 43 12.16 10.18 6.57
CA LEU A 43 12.51 8.83 6.13
C LEU A 43 12.20 7.77 7.19
N ILE A 44 12.55 8.02 8.44
CA ILE A 44 12.24 7.09 9.55
C ILE A 44 10.73 6.95 9.69
N SER A 45 9.99 8.06 9.61
CA SER A 45 8.53 8.03 9.67
C SER A 45 7.95 7.20 8.53
N VAL A 46 8.28 7.51 7.29
CA VAL A 46 7.70 6.88 6.08
C VAL A 46 8.11 5.41 5.94
N LEU A 47 9.34 5.06 6.32
CA LEU A 47 9.86 3.69 6.15
C LEU A 47 9.59 2.76 7.33
N LEU A 48 9.37 3.30 8.54
CA LEU A 48 9.20 2.48 9.74
C LEU A 48 7.92 2.81 10.51
N ILE A 49 7.77 4.05 10.98
CA ILE A 49 6.69 4.39 11.92
C ILE A 49 5.33 4.26 11.25
N THR A 50 5.17 4.86 10.06
CA THR A 50 3.90 4.83 9.33
C THR A 50 3.51 3.39 8.94
N PRO A 51 4.37 2.57 8.29
CA PRO A 51 4.05 1.18 8.01
C PRO A 51 3.69 0.36 9.26
N LEU A 52 4.42 0.54 10.36
CA LEU A 52 4.10 -0.14 11.62
C LEU A 52 2.68 0.20 12.10
N TRP A 53 2.35 1.47 12.16
CA TRP A 53 1.05 1.93 12.64
C TRP A 53 -0.08 1.52 11.67
N GLU A 54 0.08 1.74 10.39
CA GLU A 54 -0.94 1.44 9.40
C GLU A 54 -1.22 -0.06 9.29
N GLU A 55 -0.18 -0.90 9.32
CA GLU A 55 -0.38 -2.35 9.31
C GLU A 55 -1.01 -2.85 10.63
N ALA A 56 -0.75 -2.20 11.75
CA ALA A 56 -1.42 -2.53 13.01
C ALA A 56 -2.93 -2.24 12.93
N VAL A 57 -3.30 -1.08 12.41
CA VAL A 57 -4.70 -0.61 12.33
C VAL A 57 -5.48 -1.31 11.23
N TYR A 58 -4.90 -1.45 10.04
CA TYR A 58 -5.63 -1.93 8.86
C TYR A 58 -5.48 -3.43 8.61
N ARG A 59 -4.50 -4.13 9.20
CA ARG A 59 -4.28 -5.58 8.96
C ARG A 59 -4.30 -6.38 10.25
N TYR A 60 -3.38 -6.10 11.17
CA TYR A 60 -3.25 -6.91 12.38
C TYR A 60 -4.54 -6.91 13.21
N GLY A 61 -5.05 -5.74 13.58
CA GLY A 61 -6.27 -5.61 14.38
C GLY A 61 -7.48 -6.27 13.70
N PRO A 62 -7.91 -5.78 12.52
CA PRO A 62 -9.10 -6.28 11.86
C PRO A 62 -9.04 -7.77 11.51
N ILE A 63 -7.93 -8.26 10.95
CA ILE A 63 -7.80 -9.68 10.55
C ILE A 63 -7.76 -10.59 11.79
N THR A 64 -7.08 -10.17 12.87
CA THR A 64 -7.04 -10.95 14.11
C THR A 64 -8.43 -11.04 14.75
N ILE A 65 -9.17 -9.94 14.79
CA ILE A 65 -10.54 -9.91 15.29
C ILE A 65 -11.44 -10.80 14.44
N ALA A 66 -11.38 -10.67 13.10
CA ALA A 66 -12.17 -11.50 12.21
C ALA A 66 -11.93 -13.01 12.44
N LYS A 67 -10.66 -13.42 12.49
CA LYS A 67 -10.28 -14.81 12.77
C LYS A 67 -10.76 -15.33 14.13
N HIS A 68 -10.85 -14.44 15.12
CA HIS A 68 -11.33 -14.81 16.45
C HIS A 68 -12.84 -15.14 16.43
N PHE A 69 -13.63 -14.41 15.65
CA PHE A 69 -15.08 -14.63 15.58
C PHE A 69 -15.49 -15.70 14.57
N ASP A 70 -15.05 -15.59 13.32
CA ASP A 70 -15.30 -16.57 12.27
C ASP A 70 -14.29 -16.34 11.13
N GLU A 71 -13.62 -17.38 10.70
CA GLU A 71 -12.65 -17.31 9.60
C GLU A 71 -13.28 -16.83 8.28
N LYS A 72 -14.57 -17.05 8.08
CA LYS A 72 -15.33 -16.55 6.93
C LYS A 72 -15.39 -15.01 6.87
N LEU A 73 -15.22 -14.34 8.01
CA LEU A 73 -15.19 -12.89 8.10
C LEU A 73 -13.85 -12.29 7.60
N VAL A 74 -12.82 -13.09 7.47
CA VAL A 74 -11.50 -12.58 7.08
C VAL A 74 -11.53 -11.89 5.72
N PHE A 75 -12.13 -12.53 4.71
CA PHE A 75 -12.20 -11.94 3.37
C PHE A 75 -12.97 -10.60 3.32
N PRO A 76 -14.23 -10.50 3.81
CA PRO A 76 -14.93 -9.22 3.82
C PRO A 76 -14.19 -8.14 4.65
N VAL A 77 -13.55 -8.51 5.76
CA VAL A 77 -12.77 -7.59 6.57
C VAL A 77 -11.54 -7.10 5.81
N VAL A 78 -10.85 -7.97 5.08
CA VAL A 78 -9.73 -7.57 4.21
C VAL A 78 -10.17 -6.56 3.16
N VAL A 79 -11.31 -6.81 2.49
CA VAL A 79 -11.85 -5.88 1.48
C VAL A 79 -12.17 -4.53 2.11
N MET A 80 -12.95 -4.51 3.20
CA MET A 80 -13.34 -3.27 3.88
C MET A 80 -12.15 -2.48 4.41
N SER A 81 -11.21 -3.15 5.05
CA SER A 81 -9.99 -2.55 5.58
C SER A 81 -9.11 -1.95 4.47
N SER A 82 -9.04 -2.63 3.32
CA SER A 82 -8.30 -2.15 2.15
C SER A 82 -8.95 -0.91 1.53
N LEU A 83 -10.27 -0.88 1.42
CA LEU A 83 -11.01 0.31 0.96
C LEU A 83 -10.83 1.50 1.90
N LEU A 84 -10.92 1.27 3.22
CA LEU A 84 -10.69 2.30 4.23
C LEU A 84 -9.25 2.81 4.20
N PHE A 85 -8.28 1.94 4.00
CA PHE A 85 -6.88 2.31 3.82
C PHE A 85 -6.69 3.22 2.62
N GLY A 86 -7.28 2.86 1.47
CA GLY A 86 -7.23 3.72 0.28
C GLY A 86 -7.92 5.06 0.48
N TRP A 87 -9.07 5.05 1.12
CA TRP A 87 -9.83 6.26 1.41
C TRP A 87 -9.09 7.23 2.34
N SER A 88 -8.35 6.70 3.34
CA SER A 88 -7.62 7.50 4.33
C SER A 88 -6.43 8.29 3.75
N HIS A 89 -6.08 8.07 2.48
CA HIS A 89 -4.99 8.78 1.82
C HIS A 89 -5.43 10.09 1.12
N ASP A 90 -6.66 10.54 1.34
CA ASP A 90 -7.23 11.81 0.83
C ASP A 90 -7.15 12.01 -0.70
N LEU A 91 -6.96 10.93 -1.45
CA LEU A 91 -6.87 10.92 -2.91
C LEU A 91 -8.20 10.56 -3.59
N GLY A 92 -9.29 10.46 -2.82
CA GLY A 92 -10.61 10.07 -3.34
C GLY A 92 -10.59 8.71 -4.03
N VAL A 93 -11.16 8.62 -5.23
CA VAL A 93 -11.20 7.37 -6.03
C VAL A 93 -9.80 6.86 -6.37
N GLN A 94 -8.84 7.76 -6.58
CA GLN A 94 -7.45 7.38 -6.83
C GLN A 94 -6.84 6.64 -5.63
N GLY A 95 -7.05 7.15 -4.41
CA GLY A 95 -6.61 6.48 -3.19
C GLY A 95 -7.15 5.06 -3.09
N ILE A 96 -8.42 4.84 -3.44
CA ILE A 96 -9.01 3.49 -3.44
C ILE A 96 -8.35 2.61 -4.49
N LEU A 97 -8.13 3.11 -5.71
CA LEU A 97 -7.57 2.33 -6.81
C LEU A 97 -6.10 1.96 -6.58
N PHE A 98 -5.31 2.84 -5.98
CA PHE A 98 -3.89 2.60 -5.74
C PHE A 98 -3.64 2.09 -4.32
N GLN A 99 -3.88 2.91 -3.32
CA GLN A 99 -3.59 2.54 -1.94
C GLN A 99 -4.53 1.45 -1.42
N GLY A 100 -5.82 1.47 -1.82
CA GLY A 100 -6.77 0.42 -1.45
C GLY A 100 -6.36 -0.94 -2.03
N VAL A 101 -5.98 -1.00 -3.29
CA VAL A 101 -5.49 -2.25 -3.90
C VAL A 101 -4.15 -2.66 -3.31
N PHE A 102 -3.24 -1.72 -3.04
CA PHE A 102 -2.02 -2.01 -2.28
C PHE A 102 -2.34 -2.59 -0.90
N GLY A 103 -3.33 -2.02 -0.23
CA GLY A 103 -3.86 -2.52 1.02
C GLY A 103 -4.31 -3.97 0.96
N PHE A 104 -4.96 -4.35 -0.14
CA PHE A 104 -5.35 -5.74 -0.38
C PHE A 104 -4.14 -6.67 -0.55
N PHE A 105 -3.09 -6.24 -1.28
CA PHE A 105 -1.83 -6.99 -1.39
C PHE A 105 -1.11 -7.14 -0.05
N LEU A 106 -1.09 -6.09 0.78
CA LEU A 106 -0.53 -6.14 2.12
C LEU A 106 -1.27 -7.14 3.02
N ALA A 107 -2.61 -7.16 2.95
CA ALA A 107 -3.43 -8.12 3.69
C ALA A 107 -3.18 -9.57 3.24
N ASN A 108 -3.04 -9.80 1.93
CA ASN A 108 -2.68 -11.14 1.43
C ASN A 108 -1.26 -11.54 1.85
N ALA A 109 -0.30 -10.61 1.82
CA ALA A 109 1.05 -10.87 2.32
C ALA A 109 1.07 -11.17 3.83
N TYR A 110 0.21 -10.51 4.60
CA TYR A 110 -0.02 -10.82 6.02
C TYR A 110 -0.53 -12.25 6.21
N ILE A 111 -1.50 -12.69 5.40
CA ILE A 111 -2.12 -14.02 5.50
C ILE A 111 -1.17 -15.11 5.01
N ASP A 112 -0.52 -14.89 3.86
CA ASP A 112 0.38 -15.87 3.20
C ASP A 112 1.75 -16.00 3.88
N GLY A 113 2.14 -15.00 4.70
CA GLY A 113 3.47 -14.89 5.29
C GLY A 113 3.51 -15.16 6.79
N LYS A 114 4.36 -14.41 7.46
CA LYS A 114 4.54 -14.45 8.92
C LYS A 114 3.67 -13.42 9.65
N GLY A 115 2.49 -13.12 9.11
CA GLY A 115 1.58 -12.13 9.68
C GLY A 115 2.13 -10.70 9.60
N TYR A 116 2.02 -9.97 10.69
CA TYR A 116 2.33 -8.55 10.80
C TYR A 116 3.72 -8.15 10.25
N GLN A 117 4.75 -8.94 10.57
CA GLN A 117 6.11 -8.64 10.10
C GLN A 117 6.23 -8.65 8.58
N THR A 118 5.50 -9.56 7.91
CA THR A 118 5.54 -9.67 6.45
C THR A 118 4.88 -8.47 5.78
N SER A 119 3.71 -8.04 6.26
CA SER A 119 3.02 -6.89 5.69
C SER A 119 3.77 -5.58 5.95
N VAL A 120 4.28 -5.36 7.16
CA VAL A 120 5.14 -4.19 7.47
C VAL A 120 6.37 -4.14 6.58
N THR A 121 7.08 -5.27 6.42
CA THR A 121 8.27 -5.31 5.56
C THR A 121 7.92 -5.00 4.10
N LEU A 122 6.85 -5.58 3.57
CA LEU A 122 6.39 -5.30 2.22
C LEU A 122 6.03 -3.81 2.04
N HIS A 123 5.32 -3.23 3.00
CA HIS A 123 4.92 -1.82 3.00
C HIS A 123 6.16 -0.90 3.02
N SER A 124 7.10 -1.15 3.92
CA SER A 124 8.36 -0.38 3.99
C SER A 124 9.18 -0.48 2.70
N LEU A 125 9.29 -1.67 2.10
CA LEU A 125 9.99 -1.86 0.83
C LEU A 125 9.29 -1.16 -0.32
N TRP A 126 7.95 -1.14 -0.33
CA TRP A 126 7.21 -0.38 -1.33
C TRP A 126 7.46 1.12 -1.19
N ASN A 127 7.35 1.68 0.02
CA ASN A 127 7.64 3.08 0.27
C ASN A 127 9.09 3.43 -0.14
N LEU A 128 10.06 2.57 0.18
CA LEU A 128 11.44 2.75 -0.25
C LEU A 128 11.57 2.74 -1.78
N SER A 129 10.87 1.83 -2.45
CA SER A 129 10.88 1.77 -3.93
C SER A 129 10.29 3.04 -4.54
N CYS A 130 9.22 3.58 -3.97
CA CYS A 130 8.65 4.85 -4.39
C CYS A 130 9.66 6.00 -4.24
N ILE A 131 10.32 6.10 -3.10
CA ILE A 131 11.35 7.12 -2.85
C ILE A 131 12.50 7.02 -3.86
N LEU A 132 13.02 5.82 -4.10
CA LEU A 132 14.21 5.63 -4.94
C LEU A 132 13.91 5.78 -6.43
N LEU A 133 12.73 5.40 -6.89
CA LEU A 133 12.41 5.32 -8.31
C LEU A 133 11.64 6.54 -8.81
N PHE A 134 10.83 7.17 -7.96
CA PHE A 134 9.89 8.21 -8.39
C PHE A 134 10.26 9.61 -7.87
N ASP A 135 10.96 9.73 -6.75
CA ASP A 135 11.42 11.04 -6.24
C ASP A 135 12.38 11.75 -7.23
N GLN A 136 13.11 10.97 -8.03
CA GLN A 136 14.02 11.51 -9.05
C GLN A 136 13.31 12.01 -10.32
N MET A 137 12.06 11.65 -10.56
CA MET A 137 11.32 12.09 -11.76
C MET A 137 10.74 13.51 -11.64
N TYR A 138 10.70 14.08 -10.45
CA TYR A 138 10.12 15.41 -10.20
C TYR A 138 11.15 16.56 -10.18
N TYR A 139 12.45 16.29 -10.33
CA TYR A 139 13.50 17.31 -10.31
C TYR A 139 14.07 17.63 -11.71
N TYR A 140 13.48 17.11 -12.76
CA TYR A 140 13.80 17.43 -14.17
C TYR A 140 12.49 17.79 -14.90
#